data_1115f7b99539ad9476fd4d91e7af6922
#
_entry.id   1115f7b99539ad9476fd4d91e7af6922
#
_cell.length_a   1.000
_cell.length_b   1.000
_cell.length_c   1.000
_cell.angle_alpha   90.00
_cell.angle_beta   90.00
_cell.angle_gamma   90.00
#
_symmetry.space_group_name_H-M   'P 1'
#
loop_
_entity.id
_entity.type
_entity.pdbx_description
1 polymer ?
#
loop_
_entity_poly.entity_id
_entity_poly.type
_entity_poly.pdbx_seq_one_letter_code
_entity_poly.pdbx_strand_id
1 'polypeptide(L)'
;VQQEQNVIVQASNALNQCCQSGSSFAGSTEQVECNRLLLIACQRRQAYLSEIERIKANPHTYEQRKGKGSLTISDIQLPLKRDFVKKIGSAEGTCLFLVLFRILYVYCDVTNCINY
;
A
#
# COMPACT_ATOMS: atom_id res chain seq x y z
N VAL A 1 7.17 -11.38 -8.61
CA VAL A 1 7.52 -11.75 -7.22
C VAL A 1 8.90 -11.26 -6.84
N GLN A 2 9.94 -11.59 -7.62
CA GLN A 2 11.33 -11.19 -7.32
C GLN A 2 11.51 -9.67 -7.26
N GLN A 3 10.92 -8.94 -8.18
CA GLN A 3 10.96 -7.48 -8.19
C GLN A 3 10.37 -6.89 -6.90
N GLU A 4 9.21 -7.38 -6.46
CA GLU A 4 8.60 -6.91 -5.21
C GLU A 4 9.46 -7.27 -4.00
N GLN A 5 10.11 -8.44 -4.00
CA GLN A 5 11.05 -8.82 -2.95
C GLN A 5 12.23 -7.85 -2.87
N ASN A 6 12.77 -7.41 -4.00
CA ASN A 6 13.86 -6.43 -4.03
C ASN A 6 13.42 -5.08 -3.46
N VAL A 7 12.20 -4.62 -3.82
CA VAL A 7 11.63 -3.37 -3.25
C VAL A 7 11.45 -3.48 -1.73
N ILE A 8 10.95 -4.62 -1.25
CA ILE A 8 10.77 -4.88 0.19
C ILE A 8 12.11 -4.76 0.92
N VAL A 9 13.16 -5.40 0.40
CA VAL A 9 14.50 -5.35 1.01
C VAL A 9 15.05 -3.93 1.02
N GLN A 10 14.97 -3.22 -0.10
CA GLN A 10 15.46 -1.84 -0.22
C GLN A 10 14.73 -0.88 0.72
N ALA A 11 13.40 -0.91 0.73
CA ALA A 11 12.59 -0.06 1.60
C ALA A 11 12.83 -0.37 3.09
N SER A 12 12.94 -1.65 3.45
CA SER A 12 13.23 -2.07 4.82
C SER A 12 14.63 -1.60 5.28
N ASN A 13 15.62 -1.73 4.41
CA ASN A 13 16.98 -1.27 4.71
C ASN A 13 17.04 0.26 4.88
N ALA A 14 16.35 1.00 4.00
CA ALA A 14 16.26 2.46 4.11
C ALA A 14 15.60 2.88 5.44
N LEU A 15 14.49 2.26 5.81
CA LEU A 15 13.84 2.53 7.10
C LEU A 15 14.74 2.21 8.29
N ASN A 16 15.44 1.08 8.27
CA ASN A 16 16.37 0.69 9.35
C ASN A 16 17.54 1.66 9.49
N GLN A 17 18.15 2.09 8.37
CA GLN A 17 19.25 3.06 8.39
C GLN A 17 18.79 4.41 8.95
N CYS A 18 17.60 4.84 8.54
CA CYS A 18 17.05 6.12 8.98
C CYS A 18 16.62 6.11 10.45
N CYS A 19 16.17 4.98 10.99
CA CYS A 19 15.89 4.84 12.41
C CYS A 19 17.17 4.92 13.25
N GLN A 20 18.33 4.59 12.69
CA GLN A 20 19.63 4.68 13.39
C GLN A 20 20.24 6.08 13.33
N SER A 21 19.87 6.91 12.36
CA SER A 21 20.49 8.22 12.07
C SER A 21 19.95 9.40 12.88
N GLY A 22 18.99 9.17 13.79
CA GLY A 22 18.45 10.22 14.67
C GLY A 22 17.11 10.82 14.24
N SER A 23 16.63 11.79 15.00
CA SER A 23 15.25 12.26 15.03
C SER A 23 14.74 13.03 13.80
N SER A 24 15.60 13.43 12.87
CA SER A 24 15.18 14.24 11.71
C SER A 24 14.39 13.45 10.65
N PHE A 25 14.50 12.13 10.67
CA PHE A 25 13.79 11.26 9.74
C PHE A 25 12.38 10.89 10.20
N ALA A 26 12.14 10.90 11.52
CA ALA A 26 10.83 10.59 12.07
C ALA A 26 9.79 11.62 11.63
N GLY A 27 8.75 11.16 10.92
CA GLY A 27 7.70 12.02 10.36
C GLY A 27 8.06 12.69 9.03
N SER A 28 9.23 12.41 8.45
CA SER A 28 9.63 12.97 7.15
C SER A 28 8.82 12.37 5.98
N THR A 29 8.79 13.09 4.88
CA THR A 29 8.17 12.62 3.62
C THR A 29 8.84 11.33 3.13
N GLU A 30 10.15 11.21 3.32
CA GLU A 30 10.92 10.04 2.94
C GLU A 30 10.51 8.80 3.75
N GLN A 31 10.27 8.97 5.04
CA GLN A 31 9.77 7.86 5.88
C GLN A 31 8.38 7.41 5.42
N VAL A 32 7.49 8.35 5.14
CA VAL A 32 6.14 8.05 4.65
C VAL A 32 6.21 7.29 3.32
N GLU A 33 7.04 7.75 2.40
CA GLU A 33 7.20 7.11 1.09
C GLU A 33 7.82 5.71 1.20
N CYS A 34 8.84 5.52 2.04
CA CYS A 34 9.41 4.19 2.28
C CYS A 34 8.37 3.22 2.88
N ASN A 35 7.57 3.67 3.84
CA ASN A 35 6.49 2.87 4.41
C ASN A 35 5.42 2.53 3.36
N ARG A 36 5.05 3.50 2.50
CA ARG A 36 4.10 3.29 1.41
C ARG A 36 4.61 2.23 0.43
N LEU A 37 5.84 2.37 -0.04
CA LEU A 37 6.48 1.42 -0.96
C LEU A 37 6.56 0.02 -0.36
N LEU A 38 6.96 -0.09 0.90
CA LEU A 38 7.05 -1.36 1.62
C LEU A 38 5.68 -2.04 1.69
N LEU A 39 4.64 -1.30 2.08
CA LEU A 39 3.27 -1.84 2.17
C LEU A 39 2.78 -2.32 0.80
N ILE A 40 2.92 -1.52 -0.24
CA ILE A 40 2.47 -1.86 -1.59
C ILE A 40 3.21 -3.08 -2.12
N ALA A 41 4.54 -3.14 -1.96
CA ALA A 41 5.35 -4.27 -2.42
C ALA A 41 4.98 -5.57 -1.69
N CYS A 42 4.75 -5.51 -0.37
CA CYS A 42 4.27 -6.66 0.40
C CYS A 42 2.92 -7.17 -0.11
N GLN A 43 1.96 -6.27 -0.33
CA GLN A 43 0.63 -6.62 -0.82
C GLN A 43 0.66 -7.21 -2.24
N ARG A 44 1.44 -6.61 -3.14
CA ARG A 44 1.65 -7.13 -4.50
C ARG A 44 2.29 -8.51 -4.49
N ARG A 45 3.34 -8.69 -3.70
CA ARG A 45 4.02 -9.99 -3.55
C ARG A 45 3.04 -11.06 -3.09
N GLN A 46 2.24 -10.76 -2.06
CA GLN A 46 1.23 -11.70 -1.55
C GLN A 46 0.17 -12.04 -2.60
N ALA A 47 -0.30 -11.07 -3.36
CA ALA A 47 -1.26 -11.28 -4.43
C ALA A 47 -0.71 -12.19 -5.53
N TYR A 48 0.55 -11.95 -5.95
CA TYR A 48 1.20 -12.79 -6.96
C TYR A 48 1.39 -14.23 -6.49
N LEU A 49 1.77 -14.43 -5.22
CA LEU A 49 1.90 -15.77 -4.65
C LEU A 49 0.56 -16.50 -4.62
N SER A 50 -0.50 -15.86 -4.15
CA SER A 50 -1.85 -16.42 -4.14
C SER A 50 -2.34 -16.78 -5.55
N GLU A 51 -2.00 -15.95 -6.55
CA GLU A 51 -2.37 -16.25 -7.94
C GLU A 51 -1.59 -17.43 -8.52
N ILE A 52 -0.31 -17.54 -8.20
CA ILE A 52 0.51 -18.69 -8.59
C ILE A 52 -0.09 -19.99 -8.01
N GLU A 53 -0.48 -19.96 -6.74
CA GLU A 53 -1.13 -21.11 -6.08
C GLU A 53 -2.46 -21.45 -6.76
N ARG A 54 -3.27 -20.44 -7.07
CA ARG A 54 -4.56 -20.62 -7.76
C ARG A 54 -4.38 -21.26 -9.15
N ILE A 55 -3.41 -20.78 -9.93
CA ILE A 55 -3.12 -21.32 -11.27
C ILE A 55 -2.62 -22.76 -11.16
N LYS A 56 -1.75 -23.06 -10.18
CA LYS A 56 -1.25 -24.42 -9.95
C LYS A 56 -2.38 -25.39 -9.56
N ALA A 57 -3.33 -24.93 -8.75
CA ALA A 57 -4.47 -25.75 -8.33
C ALA A 57 -5.46 -26.02 -9.47
N ASN A 58 -5.67 -25.06 -10.39
CA ASN A 58 -6.65 -25.13 -11.46
C ASN A 58 -6.10 -24.58 -12.79
N PRO A 59 -5.24 -25.32 -13.50
CA PRO A 59 -4.59 -24.85 -14.72
C PRO A 59 -5.57 -24.49 -15.85
N HIS A 60 -6.69 -25.20 -15.94
CA HIS A 60 -7.68 -25.04 -17.02
C HIS A 60 -8.56 -23.78 -16.89
N THR A 61 -8.63 -23.14 -15.74
CA THR A 61 -9.45 -21.95 -15.56
C THR A 61 -8.81 -20.67 -16.13
N TYR A 62 -7.55 -20.72 -16.52
CA TYR A 62 -6.84 -19.56 -17.06
C TYR A 62 -7.27 -19.19 -18.48
N GLU A 63 -7.64 -20.17 -19.30
CA GLU A 63 -8.01 -19.96 -20.72
C GLU A 63 -9.37 -19.29 -20.94
N GLN A 64 -10.25 -19.31 -19.94
CA GLN A 64 -11.66 -18.84 -20.10
C GLN A 64 -11.88 -17.34 -19.81
N ARG A 65 -10.88 -16.61 -19.33
CA ARG A 65 -11.06 -15.20 -18.95
C ARG A 65 -10.60 -14.21 -20.02
N LYS A 66 -11.23 -14.29 -21.20
CA LYS A 66 -11.03 -13.33 -22.29
C LYS A 66 -12.11 -12.22 -22.25
N GLY A 67 -12.19 -11.48 -21.15
CA GLY A 67 -13.06 -10.33 -21.02
C GLY A 67 -12.26 -9.06 -20.74
N LYS A 68 -12.66 -7.93 -21.34
CA LYS A 68 -12.18 -6.60 -20.97
C LYS A 68 -13.27 -5.94 -20.16
N GLY A 69 -12.91 -5.35 -19.02
CA GLY A 69 -13.80 -4.57 -18.19
C GLY A 69 -13.11 -3.29 -17.74
N SER A 70 -13.88 -2.27 -17.41
CA SER A 70 -13.37 -1.06 -16.75
C SER A 70 -14.14 -0.85 -15.46
N LEU A 71 -13.42 -0.40 -14.42
CA LEU A 71 -13.99 0.02 -13.15
C LEU A 71 -13.56 1.46 -12.89
N THR A 72 -14.54 2.33 -12.67
CA THR A 72 -14.29 3.72 -12.28
C THR A 72 -14.70 3.90 -10.83
N ILE A 73 -13.82 4.46 -10.01
CA ILE A 73 -14.07 4.80 -8.61
C ILE A 73 -14.04 6.33 -8.53
N SER A 74 -15.20 6.96 -8.28
CA SER A 74 -15.34 8.42 -8.29
C SER A 74 -15.30 9.04 -6.90
N ASP A 75 -15.90 8.41 -5.89
CA ASP A 75 -16.00 8.98 -4.55
C ASP A 75 -15.54 7.98 -3.49
N ILE A 76 -14.54 8.39 -2.70
CA ILE A 76 -14.02 7.59 -1.59
C ILE A 76 -14.31 8.35 -0.30
N GLN A 77 -15.15 7.79 0.55
CA GLN A 77 -15.46 8.35 1.87
C GLN A 77 -14.94 7.41 2.95
N LEU A 78 -14.08 7.93 3.81
CA LEU A 78 -13.52 7.21 4.94
C LEU A 78 -14.10 7.77 6.24
N PRO A 79 -15.09 7.10 6.85
CA PRO A 79 -15.59 7.52 8.16
C PRO A 79 -14.52 7.25 9.23
N LEU A 80 -14.03 8.30 9.86
CA LEU A 80 -13.03 8.21 10.91
C LEU A 80 -13.70 8.04 12.28
N LYS A 81 -13.09 7.22 13.14
CA LYS A 81 -13.54 7.07 14.53
C LYS A 81 -13.36 8.38 15.28
N ARG A 82 -14.35 8.77 16.11
CA ARG A 82 -14.33 10.03 16.88
C ARG A 82 -13.07 10.18 17.74
N ASP A 83 -12.60 9.09 18.36
CA ASP A 83 -11.40 9.13 19.20
C ASP A 83 -10.13 9.35 18.38
N PHE A 84 -10.11 8.88 17.13
CA PHE A 84 -9.02 9.14 16.20
C PHE A 84 -9.01 10.61 15.77
N VAL A 85 -10.16 11.19 15.43
CA VAL A 85 -10.30 12.60 15.07
C VAL A 85 -9.87 13.50 16.22
N LYS A 86 -10.25 13.18 17.47
CA LYS A 86 -9.79 13.95 18.65
C LYS A 86 -8.28 13.90 18.84
N LYS A 87 -7.66 12.75 18.64
CA LYS A 87 -6.19 12.60 18.74
C LYS A 87 -5.45 13.38 17.67
N ILE A 88 -5.99 13.44 16.45
CA ILE A 88 -5.38 14.22 15.36
C ILE A 88 -5.58 15.71 15.60
N GLY A 89 -6.76 16.16 16.02
CA GLY A 89 -7.03 17.57 16.28
C GLY A 89 -6.21 18.19 17.41
N SER A 90 -5.57 17.36 18.26
CA SER A 90 -4.64 17.80 19.30
C SER A 90 -3.17 17.68 18.90
N ALA A 91 -2.87 17.08 17.74
CA ALA A 91 -1.51 16.90 17.23
C ALA A 91 -1.27 17.88 16.07
N GLU A 92 -0.19 18.66 16.16
CA GLU A 92 0.30 19.40 15.01
C GLU A 92 0.85 18.40 13.99
N GLY A 93 0.27 18.34 12.80
CA GLY A 93 0.77 17.48 11.76
C GLY A 93 -0.24 17.13 10.67
N THR A 94 0.25 16.53 9.62
CA THR A 94 -0.54 16.03 8.49
C THR A 94 -0.74 14.52 8.63
N CYS A 95 -1.99 14.05 8.57
CA CYS A 95 -2.29 12.63 8.48
C CYS A 95 -2.37 12.19 7.02
N LEU A 96 -1.64 11.14 6.69
CA LEU A 96 -1.64 10.54 5.36
C LEU A 96 -2.44 9.24 5.40
N PHE A 97 -3.40 9.11 4.48
CA PHE A 97 -4.17 7.90 4.29
C PHE A 97 -3.78 7.24 2.98
N LEU A 98 -3.43 5.96 3.04
CA LEU A 98 -3.18 5.13 1.87
C LEU A 98 -4.36 4.19 1.67
N VAL A 99 -5.07 4.37 0.55
CA VAL A 99 -6.16 3.49 0.15
C VAL A 99 -5.68 2.60 -0.98
N LEU A 100 -5.72 1.29 -0.75
CA LEU A 100 -5.30 0.29 -1.73
C LEU A 100 -6.52 -0.43 -2.29
N PHE A 101 -6.65 -0.41 -3.62
CA PHE A 101 -7.64 -1.20 -4.34
C PHE A 101 -7.00 -2.43 -4.94
N ARG A 102 -7.58 -3.60 -4.68
CA ARG A 102 -7.18 -4.85 -5.31
C ARG A 102 -8.18 -5.23 -6.39
N ILE A 103 -7.78 -5.11 -7.64
CA ILE A 103 -8.55 -5.57 -8.80
C ILE A 103 -7.72 -6.63 -9.50
N LEU A 104 -8.14 -7.87 -9.45
CA LEU A 104 -7.50 -8.99 -10.18
C LEU A 104 -5.96 -8.99 -10.08
N TYR A 105 -5.40 -9.01 -8.88
CA TYR A 105 -3.93 -9.04 -8.67
C TYR A 105 -3.16 -7.75 -9.00
N VAL A 106 -3.86 -6.70 -9.42
CA VAL A 106 -3.29 -5.36 -9.57
C VAL A 106 -3.71 -4.51 -8.38
N TYR A 107 -2.73 -3.91 -7.72
CA TYR A 107 -2.98 -2.91 -6.68
C TYR A 107 -2.81 -1.52 -7.26
N CYS A 108 -3.85 -0.71 -7.15
CA CYS A 108 -3.79 0.71 -7.39
C CYS A 108 -3.80 1.43 -6.05
N ASP A 109 -2.94 2.41 -5.89
CA ASP A 109 -2.88 3.26 -4.70
C ASP A 109 -3.45 4.65 -5.00
N VAL A 110 -4.17 5.19 -4.03
CA VAL A 110 -4.57 6.59 -4.00
C VAL A 110 -4.09 7.17 -2.69
N THR A 111 -3.15 8.10 -2.76
CA THR A 111 -2.64 8.80 -1.58
C THR A 111 -3.31 10.16 -1.51
N ASN A 112 -4.09 10.39 -0.48
CA ASN A 112 -4.69 11.70 -0.19
C ASN A 112 -4.06 12.28 1.08
N CYS A 113 -3.55 13.51 0.97
CA CYS A 113 -3.16 14.30 2.13
C CYS A 113 -4.40 15.03 2.65
N ILE A 114 -4.77 14.79 3.88
CA ILE A 114 -5.84 15.53 4.56
C ILE A 114 -5.14 16.48 5.54
N ASN A 115 -5.24 17.78 5.26
CA ASN A 115 -4.82 18.84 6.18
C ASN A 115 -6.01 19.17 7.08
N TYR A 116 -5.80 19.13 8.38
CA TYR A 116 -6.77 19.54 9.41
C TYR A 116 -6.38 20.90 9.97
#